data_d5d27a7d5a00ef2df3afc8c8cb411e50
#
_entry.id   d5d27a7d5a00ef2df3afc8c8cb411e50
#
_cell.length_a   1.000
_cell.length_b   1.000
_cell.length_c   1.000
_cell.angle_alpha   90.00
_cell.angle_beta   90.00
_cell.angle_gamma   90.00
#
_symmetry.space_group_name_H-M   'P 1'
#
loop_
_entity.id
_entity.type
_entity.pdbx_description
1 polymer ?
#
loop_
_entity_poly.entity_id
_entity_poly.type
_entity_poly.pdbx_seq_one_letter_code
_entity_poly.pdbx_strand_id
1 'polypeptide(L)'
;MGVIFFCAIFLRVYRLAQIPDILQLDEAGLSYNAWCLVHYGTDRYLNIHPFYAQNFEGGQSPLYTYLLVLLIKTLGQGNISLWLTRLPAVLASILLFLTGVKTISCIFHDRKFHIAAACFLAFCPYYIMSGRLALDCNLMLCCSAVSLLLLLKYIQTDKLRFLILCGISFGFTMYSYALSYFIVPIFLVLVTLYMLYTHKITFPKAVLFAIIVCVTATPVILLHVHCYSNGNPFIFWVSLFLRLLPSVCLI
;
A
#
# COMPACT_ATOMS: atom_id res chain seq x y z
N MET A 1 -10.53 -17.58 -18.46
CA MET A 1 -9.60 -16.71 -17.70
C MET A 1 -9.16 -15.50 -18.52
N GLY A 2 -8.71 -15.66 -19.79
CA GLY A 2 -8.23 -14.54 -20.61
C GLY A 2 -9.25 -13.42 -20.80
N VAL A 3 -10.52 -13.76 -21.08
CA VAL A 3 -11.59 -12.76 -21.24
C VAL A 3 -11.83 -11.98 -19.94
N ILE A 4 -11.87 -12.66 -18.79
CA ILE A 4 -12.03 -12.00 -17.48
C ILE A 4 -10.87 -11.04 -17.20
N PHE A 5 -9.64 -11.45 -17.51
CA PHE A 5 -8.46 -10.61 -17.38
C PHE A 5 -8.52 -9.37 -18.28
N PHE A 6 -8.90 -9.55 -19.54
CA PHE A 6 -9.07 -8.44 -20.48
C PHE A 6 -10.15 -7.45 -19.99
N CYS A 7 -11.32 -7.96 -19.58
CA CYS A 7 -12.38 -7.12 -19.01
C CYS A 7 -11.91 -6.38 -17.74
N ALA A 8 -11.16 -7.06 -16.86
CA ALA A 8 -10.64 -6.46 -15.64
C ALA A 8 -9.73 -5.26 -15.94
N ILE A 9 -8.84 -5.38 -16.93
CA ILE A 9 -7.96 -4.28 -17.36
C ILE A 9 -8.78 -3.19 -18.04
N PHE A 10 -9.65 -3.55 -19.00
CA PHE A 10 -10.45 -2.61 -19.75
C PHE A 10 -11.28 -1.71 -18.83
N LEU A 11 -12.00 -2.29 -17.86
CA LEU A 11 -12.84 -1.53 -16.92
C LEU A 11 -12.04 -0.54 -16.06
N ARG A 12 -10.75 -0.81 -15.80
CA ARG A 12 -9.89 0.06 -15.00
C ARG A 12 -9.23 1.17 -15.81
N VAL A 13 -8.97 0.92 -17.09
CA VAL A 13 -8.22 1.87 -17.96
C VAL A 13 -9.15 2.73 -18.82
N TYR A 14 -10.33 2.22 -19.20
CA TYR A 14 -11.25 2.90 -20.10
C TYR A 14 -11.64 4.28 -19.57
N ARG A 15 -11.35 5.33 -20.37
CA ARG A 15 -11.60 6.75 -20.04
C ARG A 15 -11.13 7.15 -18.64
N LEU A 16 -9.92 6.75 -18.25
CA LEU A 16 -9.38 6.95 -16.90
C LEU A 16 -9.37 8.41 -16.45
N ALA A 17 -9.09 9.35 -17.36
CA ALA A 17 -9.10 10.79 -17.07
C ALA A 17 -10.51 11.40 -16.99
N GLN A 18 -11.54 10.68 -17.44
CA GLN A 18 -12.91 11.22 -17.54
C GLN A 18 -13.86 10.56 -16.54
N ILE A 19 -13.55 9.35 -16.08
CA ILE A 19 -14.41 8.59 -15.16
C ILE A 19 -13.58 8.16 -13.94
N PRO A 20 -13.94 8.58 -12.72
CA PRO A 20 -15.00 9.53 -12.39
C PRO A 20 -14.66 10.95 -12.85
N ASP A 21 -15.67 11.74 -13.20
CA ASP A 21 -15.55 13.16 -13.64
C ASP A 21 -15.43 14.11 -12.43
N ILE A 22 -14.82 13.64 -11.36
CA ILE A 22 -14.60 14.41 -10.14
C ILE A 22 -13.14 14.24 -9.76
N LEU A 23 -12.44 15.33 -9.53
CA LEU A 23 -11.15 15.34 -8.87
C LEU A 23 -11.38 15.30 -7.35
N GLN A 24 -10.98 14.20 -6.75
CA GLN A 24 -11.07 14.05 -5.29
C GLN A 24 -10.01 14.92 -4.60
N LEU A 25 -10.32 15.37 -3.39
CA LEU A 25 -9.45 16.25 -2.62
C LEU A 25 -8.05 15.66 -2.39
N ASP A 26 -7.97 14.36 -2.09
CA ASP A 26 -6.70 13.65 -1.91
C ASP A 26 -5.93 13.52 -3.22
N GLU A 27 -6.62 13.28 -4.36
CA GLU A 27 -5.98 13.26 -5.68
C GLU A 27 -5.34 14.61 -6.01
N ALA A 28 -6.05 15.72 -5.73
CA ALA A 28 -5.54 17.06 -5.92
C ALA A 28 -4.32 17.32 -5.05
N GLY A 29 -4.39 16.91 -3.78
CA GLY A 29 -3.31 17.06 -2.83
C GLY A 29 -2.04 16.31 -3.22
N LEU A 30 -2.16 15.03 -3.59
CA LEU A 30 -1.06 14.19 -4.08
C LEU A 30 -0.43 14.77 -5.35
N SER A 31 -1.28 15.17 -6.29
CA SER A 31 -0.85 15.74 -7.56
C SER A 31 -0.06 17.02 -7.38
N TYR A 32 -0.57 17.93 -6.56
CA TYR A 32 0.07 19.23 -6.33
C TYR A 32 1.39 19.09 -5.59
N ASN A 33 1.46 18.25 -4.54
CA ASN A 33 2.71 17.97 -3.85
C ASN A 33 3.75 17.35 -4.79
N ALA A 34 3.36 16.39 -5.64
CA ALA A 34 4.26 15.78 -6.61
C ALA A 34 4.76 16.79 -7.65
N TRP A 35 3.90 17.70 -8.11
CA TRP A 35 4.27 18.77 -9.05
C TRP A 35 5.26 19.75 -8.40
N CYS A 36 5.01 20.18 -7.17
CA CYS A 36 5.93 21.04 -6.41
C CYS A 36 7.31 20.38 -6.25
N LEU A 37 7.35 19.09 -5.90
CA LEU A 37 8.61 18.35 -5.77
C LEU A 37 9.39 18.25 -7.09
N VAL A 38 8.69 18.17 -8.23
CA VAL A 38 9.33 18.13 -9.55
C VAL A 38 9.97 19.47 -9.90
N HIS A 39 9.27 20.58 -9.65
CA HIS A 39 9.68 21.91 -10.11
C HIS A 39 10.55 22.66 -9.11
N TYR A 40 10.30 22.48 -7.80
CA TYR A 40 10.95 23.25 -6.74
C TYR A 40 11.76 22.39 -5.76
N GLY A 41 11.65 21.06 -5.82
CA GLY A 41 12.30 20.15 -4.86
C GLY A 41 11.68 20.17 -3.45
N THR A 42 10.55 20.87 -3.28
CA THR A 42 9.83 21.01 -2.01
C THR A 42 8.36 20.60 -2.17
N ASP A 43 7.71 20.25 -1.07
CA ASP A 43 6.25 20.12 -1.06
C ASP A 43 5.57 21.51 -1.03
N ARG A 44 4.22 21.53 -0.98
CA ARG A 44 3.42 22.78 -0.91
C ARG A 44 3.70 23.63 0.33
N TYR A 45 4.29 23.07 1.38
CA TYR A 45 4.65 23.73 2.63
C TYR A 45 6.14 24.03 2.72
N LEU A 46 6.87 23.96 1.60
CA LEU A 46 8.30 24.25 1.48
C LEU A 46 9.21 23.25 2.22
N ASN A 47 8.74 22.08 2.58
CA ASN A 47 9.58 21.02 3.13
C ASN A 47 10.42 20.38 2.00
N ILE A 48 11.75 20.32 2.20
CA ILE A 48 12.67 19.74 1.22
C ILE A 48 12.61 18.22 1.31
N HIS A 49 12.30 17.56 0.19
CA HIS A 49 12.20 16.10 0.06
C HIS A 49 11.45 15.42 1.21
N PRO A 50 10.20 15.81 1.48
CA PRO A 50 9.46 15.28 2.61
C PRO A 50 9.21 13.78 2.43
N PHE A 51 9.50 12.99 3.45
CA PHE A 51 9.06 11.60 3.53
C PHE A 51 7.56 11.49 3.89
N TYR A 52 6.94 12.59 4.26
CA TYR A 52 5.55 12.72 4.61
C TYR A 52 5.02 14.01 4.03
N ALA A 53 4.15 13.88 3.04
CA ALA A 53 3.55 15.06 2.40
C ALA A 53 2.35 15.52 3.23
N GLN A 54 2.44 16.70 3.80
CA GLN A 54 1.33 17.30 4.52
C GLN A 54 0.20 17.64 3.53
N ASN A 55 -1.04 17.22 3.84
CA ASN A 55 -2.22 17.48 3.04
C ASN A 55 -3.36 17.90 3.96
N PHE A 56 -3.82 19.16 3.83
CA PHE A 56 -4.79 19.79 4.73
C PHE A 56 -4.36 19.65 6.20
N GLU A 57 -5.22 19.17 7.08
CA GLU A 57 -4.90 18.92 8.50
C GLU A 57 -4.27 17.56 8.78
N GLY A 58 -4.04 16.75 7.75
CA GLY A 58 -3.44 15.42 7.83
C GLY A 58 -2.19 15.30 6.99
N GLY A 59 -1.86 14.08 6.62
CA GLY A 59 -0.74 13.81 5.75
C GLY A 59 -0.95 12.58 4.90
N GLN A 60 -0.24 12.55 3.80
CA GLN A 60 -0.29 11.48 2.83
C GLN A 60 1.03 10.72 2.81
N SER A 61 0.93 9.44 2.60
CA SER A 61 2.09 8.57 2.54
C SER A 61 3.00 8.88 1.36
N PRO A 62 4.32 8.78 1.53
CA PRO A 62 5.28 9.24 0.54
C PRO A 62 5.27 8.42 -0.75
N LEU A 63 4.92 7.14 -0.67
CA LEU A 63 5.06 6.20 -1.80
C LEU A 63 4.29 6.68 -3.03
N TYR A 64 3.02 7.08 -2.88
CA TYR A 64 2.22 7.54 -4.02
C TYR A 64 2.78 8.83 -4.61
N THR A 65 3.13 9.80 -3.75
CA THR A 65 3.69 11.09 -4.18
C THR A 65 4.98 10.90 -4.98
N TYR A 66 5.92 10.06 -4.49
CA TYR A 66 7.18 9.82 -5.21
C TYR A 66 7.01 8.98 -6.49
N LEU A 67 6.02 8.08 -6.55
CA LEU A 67 5.64 7.45 -7.82
C LEU A 67 5.13 8.47 -8.84
N LEU A 68 4.34 9.45 -8.40
CA LEU A 68 3.91 10.56 -9.27
C LEU A 68 5.09 11.43 -9.71
N VAL A 69 6.00 11.78 -8.81
CA VAL A 69 7.23 12.53 -9.16
C VAL A 69 7.99 11.81 -10.27
N LEU A 70 8.17 10.49 -10.15
CA LEU A 70 8.81 9.68 -11.19
C LEU A 70 8.07 9.75 -12.52
N LEU A 71 6.74 9.58 -12.49
CA LEU A 71 5.90 9.60 -13.70
C LEU A 71 5.85 10.98 -14.36
N ILE A 72 5.76 12.06 -13.57
CA ILE A 72 5.77 13.43 -14.09
C ILE A 72 7.10 13.72 -14.79
N LYS A 73 8.24 13.30 -14.20
CA LYS A 73 9.56 13.48 -14.81
C LYS A 73 9.76 12.65 -16.07
N THR A 74 9.26 11.41 -16.10
CA THR A 74 9.53 10.47 -17.21
C THR A 74 8.50 10.58 -18.33
N LEU A 75 7.21 10.55 -18.01
CA LEU A 75 6.11 10.54 -18.99
C LEU A 75 5.45 11.90 -19.17
N GLY A 76 5.41 12.71 -18.11
CA GLY A 76 4.74 14.01 -18.10
C GLY A 76 5.60 15.17 -18.62
N GLN A 77 6.91 14.97 -18.83
CA GLN A 77 7.85 16.04 -19.22
C GLN A 77 7.73 17.28 -18.32
N GLY A 78 7.50 17.08 -17.03
CA GLY A 78 7.25 18.14 -16.06
C GLY A 78 5.77 18.51 -15.87
N ASN A 79 4.89 18.14 -16.79
CA ASN A 79 3.47 18.46 -16.71
C ASN A 79 2.68 17.36 -15.99
N ILE A 80 1.60 17.77 -15.31
CA ILE A 80 0.70 16.86 -14.64
C ILE A 80 -0.63 16.79 -15.42
N SER A 81 -1.19 15.58 -15.49
CA SER A 81 -2.53 15.36 -16.03
C SER A 81 -3.29 14.38 -15.14
N LEU A 82 -4.61 14.42 -15.17
CA LEU A 82 -5.45 13.53 -14.36
C LEU A 82 -5.21 12.04 -14.71
N TRP A 83 -4.93 11.75 -15.99
CA TRP A 83 -4.54 10.41 -16.42
C TRP A 83 -3.25 9.96 -15.74
N LEU A 84 -2.23 10.81 -15.71
CA LEU A 84 -0.94 10.52 -15.09
C LEU A 84 -1.08 10.33 -13.58
N THR A 85 -1.90 11.16 -12.94
CA THR A 85 -2.20 11.08 -11.50
C THR A 85 -2.82 9.73 -11.12
N ARG A 86 -3.73 9.20 -11.93
CA ARG A 86 -4.46 7.95 -11.67
C ARG A 86 -3.71 6.68 -12.10
N LEU A 87 -2.67 6.82 -12.90
CA LEU A 87 -1.92 5.68 -13.43
C LEU A 87 -1.36 4.73 -12.35
N PRO A 88 -0.73 5.21 -11.26
CA PRO A 88 -0.25 4.32 -10.20
C PRO A 88 -1.38 3.50 -9.55
N ALA A 89 -2.55 4.10 -9.32
CA ALA A 89 -3.71 3.41 -8.74
C ALA A 89 -4.22 2.29 -9.66
N VAL A 90 -4.30 2.55 -10.97
CA VAL A 90 -4.69 1.54 -11.96
C VAL A 90 -3.70 0.39 -11.98
N LEU A 91 -2.40 0.68 -12.02
CA LEU A 91 -1.36 -0.37 -12.01
C LEU A 91 -1.42 -1.19 -10.72
N ALA A 92 -1.60 -0.53 -9.57
CA ALA A 92 -1.80 -1.20 -8.28
C ALA A 92 -3.06 -2.08 -8.28
N SER A 93 -4.17 -1.60 -8.85
CA SER A 93 -5.43 -2.37 -8.94
C SER A 93 -5.31 -3.58 -9.87
N ILE A 94 -4.57 -3.47 -10.98
CA ILE A 94 -4.28 -4.62 -11.86
C ILE A 94 -3.39 -5.63 -11.12
N LEU A 95 -2.36 -5.17 -10.42
CA LEU A 95 -1.49 -6.04 -9.64
C LEU A 95 -2.24 -6.70 -8.48
N LEU A 96 -3.15 -5.97 -7.81
CA LEU A 96 -4.05 -6.53 -6.79
C LEU A 96 -4.94 -7.65 -7.37
N PHE A 97 -5.50 -7.44 -8.55
CA PHE A 97 -6.27 -8.47 -9.25
C PHE A 97 -5.44 -9.72 -9.52
N LEU A 98 -4.24 -9.56 -10.08
CA LEU A 98 -3.33 -10.69 -10.40
C LEU A 98 -2.90 -11.45 -9.14
N THR A 99 -2.47 -10.71 -8.10
CA THR A 99 -2.02 -11.29 -6.84
C THR A 99 -3.17 -11.94 -6.08
N GLY A 100 -4.37 -11.35 -6.09
CA GLY A 100 -5.56 -11.91 -5.46
C GLY A 100 -5.98 -13.24 -6.09
N VAL A 101 -6.07 -13.30 -7.42
CA VAL A 101 -6.36 -14.56 -8.14
C VAL A 101 -5.28 -15.61 -7.87
N LYS A 102 -4.01 -15.21 -7.84
CA LYS A 102 -2.90 -16.12 -7.55
C LYS A 102 -2.93 -16.62 -6.10
N THR A 103 -3.26 -15.76 -5.15
CA THR A 103 -3.43 -16.12 -3.74
C THR A 103 -4.51 -17.19 -3.57
N ILE A 104 -5.68 -16.99 -4.18
CA ILE A 104 -6.76 -17.99 -4.17
C ILE A 104 -6.31 -19.30 -4.81
N SER A 105 -5.54 -19.24 -5.91
CA SER A 105 -5.01 -20.46 -6.55
C SER A 105 -3.98 -21.21 -5.71
N CYS A 106 -3.33 -20.54 -4.75
CA CYS A 106 -2.43 -21.18 -3.80
C CYS A 106 -3.18 -21.88 -2.65
N ILE A 107 -4.40 -21.42 -2.32
CA ILE A 107 -5.20 -21.95 -1.20
C ILE A 107 -6.14 -23.06 -1.69
N PHE A 108 -6.84 -22.83 -2.80
CA PHE A 108 -7.82 -23.74 -3.35
C PHE A 108 -7.32 -24.35 -4.66
N HIS A 109 -7.51 -25.65 -4.84
CA HIS A 109 -7.08 -26.38 -6.04
C HIS A 109 -8.20 -26.47 -7.09
N ASP A 110 -9.46 -26.29 -6.70
CA ASP A 110 -10.60 -26.35 -7.63
C ASP A 110 -10.65 -25.08 -8.50
N ARG A 111 -10.71 -25.30 -9.83
CA ARG A 111 -10.81 -24.26 -10.86
C ARG A 111 -12.02 -23.32 -10.68
N LYS A 112 -13.11 -23.83 -10.08
CA LYS A 112 -14.32 -23.04 -9.82
C LYS A 112 -14.02 -21.85 -8.90
N PHE A 113 -13.26 -22.07 -7.83
CA PHE A 113 -12.84 -20.98 -6.91
C PHE A 113 -11.96 -19.95 -7.60
N HIS A 114 -11.05 -20.38 -8.50
CA HIS A 114 -10.22 -19.45 -9.26
C HIS A 114 -11.05 -18.55 -10.18
N ILE A 115 -12.05 -19.12 -10.86
CA ILE A 115 -12.94 -18.37 -11.75
C ILE A 115 -13.83 -17.43 -10.92
N ALA A 116 -14.41 -17.91 -9.83
CA ALA A 116 -15.25 -17.09 -8.94
C ALA A 116 -14.48 -15.89 -8.37
N ALA A 117 -13.26 -16.13 -7.87
CA ALA A 117 -12.40 -15.07 -7.36
C ALA A 117 -11.99 -14.07 -8.46
N ALA A 118 -11.64 -14.56 -9.66
CA ALA A 118 -11.31 -13.70 -10.79
C ALA A 118 -12.53 -12.85 -11.22
N CYS A 119 -13.73 -13.42 -11.29
CA CYS A 119 -14.94 -12.67 -11.58
C CYS A 119 -15.24 -11.63 -10.50
N PHE A 120 -15.16 -12.01 -9.22
CA PHE A 120 -15.38 -11.08 -8.12
C PHE A 120 -14.41 -9.89 -8.18
N LEU A 121 -13.11 -10.15 -8.26
CA LEU A 121 -12.09 -9.10 -8.31
C LEU A 121 -12.14 -8.27 -9.59
N ALA A 122 -12.59 -8.86 -10.72
CA ALA A 122 -12.71 -8.14 -11.99
C ALA A 122 -13.91 -7.21 -12.02
N PHE A 123 -15.07 -7.64 -11.52
CA PHE A 123 -16.36 -6.97 -11.72
C PHE A 123 -16.92 -6.30 -10.46
N CYS A 124 -16.32 -6.50 -9.28
CA CYS A 124 -16.76 -5.80 -8.07
C CYS A 124 -16.59 -4.29 -8.24
N PRO A 125 -17.67 -3.49 -8.12
CA PRO A 125 -17.64 -2.04 -8.33
C PRO A 125 -16.64 -1.33 -7.43
N TYR A 126 -16.49 -1.79 -6.19
CA TYR A 126 -15.52 -1.24 -5.25
C TYR A 126 -14.09 -1.32 -5.79
N TYR A 127 -13.65 -2.50 -6.27
CA TYR A 127 -12.30 -2.69 -6.80
C TYR A 127 -12.06 -1.98 -8.13
N ILE A 128 -13.11 -1.75 -8.91
CA ILE A 128 -13.03 -0.96 -10.15
C ILE A 128 -12.84 0.50 -9.78
N MET A 129 -13.74 1.05 -8.96
CA MET A 129 -13.74 2.50 -8.64
C MET A 129 -12.53 2.89 -7.80
N SER A 130 -12.16 2.12 -6.77
CA SER A 130 -10.96 2.39 -5.98
C SER A 130 -9.70 2.38 -6.84
N GLY A 131 -9.59 1.45 -7.78
CA GLY A 131 -8.45 1.39 -8.71
C GLY A 131 -8.39 2.54 -9.71
N ARG A 132 -9.45 3.35 -9.85
CA ARG A 132 -9.51 4.51 -10.76
C ARG A 132 -9.27 5.84 -10.04
N LEU A 133 -9.25 5.84 -8.73
CA LEU A 133 -8.99 7.02 -7.89
C LEU A 133 -7.54 6.99 -7.38
N ALA A 134 -6.87 8.13 -7.47
CA ALA A 134 -5.49 8.28 -7.00
C ALA A 134 -5.45 8.42 -5.47
N LEU A 135 -5.69 7.30 -4.78
CA LEU A 135 -5.67 7.21 -3.33
C LEU A 135 -4.49 6.35 -2.86
N ASP A 136 -3.78 6.82 -1.86
CA ASP A 136 -2.65 6.12 -1.24
C ASP A 136 -3.06 4.80 -0.55
N CYS A 137 -4.28 4.71 0.00
CA CYS A 137 -4.82 3.48 0.56
C CYS A 137 -4.92 2.32 -0.46
N ASN A 138 -5.09 2.62 -1.76
CA ASN A 138 -5.11 1.60 -2.81
C ASN A 138 -3.75 0.93 -2.99
N LEU A 139 -2.65 1.67 -2.79
CA LEU A 139 -1.31 1.09 -2.77
C LEU A 139 -1.11 0.15 -1.58
N MET A 140 -1.65 0.49 -0.40
CA MET A 140 -1.60 -0.39 0.76
C MET A 140 -2.25 -1.75 0.49
N LEU A 141 -3.44 -1.77 -0.12
CA LEU A 141 -4.12 -3.01 -0.48
C LEU A 141 -3.28 -3.86 -1.44
N CYS A 142 -2.70 -3.23 -2.45
CA CYS A 142 -1.84 -3.89 -3.43
C CYS A 142 -0.58 -4.47 -2.76
N CYS A 143 0.16 -3.66 -2.00
CA CYS A 143 1.38 -4.09 -1.31
C CYS A 143 1.08 -5.22 -0.31
N SER A 144 -0.02 -5.12 0.44
CA SER A 144 -0.46 -6.16 1.36
C SER A 144 -0.79 -7.48 0.64
N ALA A 145 -1.47 -7.42 -0.51
CA ALA A 145 -1.80 -8.61 -1.30
C ALA A 145 -0.53 -9.30 -1.84
N VAL A 146 0.47 -8.53 -2.31
CA VAL A 146 1.78 -9.06 -2.72
C VAL A 146 2.48 -9.73 -1.54
N SER A 147 2.50 -9.07 -0.39
CA SER A 147 3.14 -9.57 0.84
C SER A 147 2.51 -10.88 1.31
N LEU A 148 1.17 -10.95 1.31
CA LEU A 148 0.42 -12.16 1.66
C LEU A 148 0.68 -13.30 0.67
N LEU A 149 0.75 -13.03 -0.63
CA LEU A 149 1.11 -14.04 -1.62
C LEU A 149 2.51 -14.60 -1.39
N LEU A 150 3.48 -13.74 -1.07
CA LEU A 150 4.86 -14.14 -0.75
C LEU A 150 4.91 -14.97 0.53
N LEU A 151 4.15 -14.59 1.55
CA LEU A 151 4.01 -15.35 2.80
C LEU A 151 3.45 -16.75 2.55
N LEU A 152 2.37 -16.87 1.77
CA LEU A 152 1.79 -18.16 1.38
C LEU A 152 2.78 -19.02 0.60
N LYS A 153 3.52 -18.43 -0.33
CA LYS A 153 4.57 -19.14 -1.06
C LYS A 153 5.71 -19.62 -0.15
N TYR A 154 6.07 -18.83 0.86
CA TYR A 154 7.02 -19.27 1.87
C TYR A 154 6.47 -20.48 2.64
N ILE A 155 5.25 -20.40 3.16
CA ILE A 155 4.60 -21.50 3.90
C ILE A 155 4.53 -22.79 3.07
N GLN A 156 4.31 -22.71 1.77
CA GLN A 156 4.20 -23.86 0.87
C GLN A 156 5.55 -24.45 0.46
N THR A 157 6.61 -23.64 0.37
CA THR A 157 7.88 -24.06 -0.26
C THR A 157 9.06 -24.10 0.72
N ASP A 158 8.93 -23.49 1.88
CA ASP A 158 9.98 -23.24 2.91
C ASP A 158 11.27 -22.60 2.34
N LYS A 159 11.19 -21.92 1.18
CA LYS A 159 12.36 -21.29 0.55
C LYS A 159 12.62 -19.92 1.15
N LEU A 160 13.82 -19.74 1.72
CA LEU A 160 14.27 -18.52 2.39
C LEU A 160 14.07 -17.25 1.53
N ARG A 161 14.24 -17.34 0.21
CA ARG A 161 14.02 -16.22 -0.72
C ARG A 161 12.61 -15.60 -0.59
N PHE A 162 11.58 -16.43 -0.41
CA PHE A 162 10.21 -15.92 -0.25
C PHE A 162 10.01 -15.26 1.10
N LEU A 163 10.67 -15.72 2.16
CA LEU A 163 10.65 -15.07 3.46
C LEU A 163 11.31 -13.68 3.42
N ILE A 164 12.47 -13.58 2.77
CA ILE A 164 13.18 -12.30 2.58
C ILE A 164 12.33 -11.32 1.79
N LEU A 165 11.81 -11.74 0.62
CA LEU A 165 10.95 -10.90 -0.22
C LEU A 165 9.65 -10.49 0.51
N CYS A 166 9.09 -11.39 1.31
CA CYS A 166 7.93 -11.12 2.14
C CYS A 166 8.22 -10.02 3.18
N GLY A 167 9.35 -10.11 3.89
CA GLY A 167 9.78 -9.10 4.87
C GLY A 167 9.99 -7.73 4.22
N ILE A 168 10.69 -7.68 3.09
CA ILE A 168 10.89 -6.44 2.31
C ILE A 168 9.53 -5.87 1.88
N SER A 169 8.62 -6.71 1.36
CA SER A 169 7.30 -6.28 0.87
C SER A 169 6.42 -5.74 1.99
N PHE A 170 6.41 -6.38 3.18
CA PHE A 170 5.69 -5.84 4.35
C PHE A 170 6.30 -4.54 4.86
N GLY A 171 7.63 -4.43 4.94
CA GLY A 171 8.28 -3.18 5.27
C GLY A 171 7.92 -2.06 4.28
N PHE A 172 7.87 -2.38 2.97
CA PHE A 172 7.47 -1.43 1.93
C PHE A 172 5.99 -1.03 2.03
N THR A 173 5.11 -1.92 2.49
CA THR A 173 3.70 -1.61 2.71
C THR A 173 3.52 -0.44 3.70
N MET A 174 4.43 -0.27 4.65
CA MET A 174 4.37 0.82 5.62
C MET A 174 4.56 2.21 4.99
N TYR A 175 5.13 2.31 3.79
CA TYR A 175 5.24 3.59 3.05
C TYR A 175 4.00 3.94 2.24
N SER A 176 3.03 3.04 2.15
CA SER A 176 1.87 3.21 1.25
C SER A 176 0.70 3.94 1.88
N TYR A 177 0.46 3.79 3.19
CA TYR A 177 -0.66 4.42 3.88
C TYR A 177 -0.44 4.48 5.40
N ALA A 178 -0.88 5.55 6.04
CA ALA A 178 -0.65 5.77 7.47
C ALA A 178 -1.20 4.65 8.37
N LEU A 179 -2.36 4.08 8.04
CA LEU A 179 -2.97 2.98 8.81
C LEU A 179 -2.09 1.72 8.83
N SER A 180 -1.22 1.53 7.83
CA SER A 180 -0.31 0.40 7.77
C SER A 180 0.69 0.37 8.93
N TYR A 181 1.01 1.52 9.55
CA TYR A 181 1.93 1.60 10.69
C TYR A 181 1.42 0.84 11.92
N PHE A 182 0.11 0.66 12.03
CA PHE A 182 -0.52 -0.10 13.10
C PHE A 182 -0.88 -1.52 12.68
N ILE A 183 -1.55 -1.64 11.55
CA ILE A 183 -2.10 -2.93 11.09
C ILE A 183 -0.96 -3.91 10.78
N VAL A 184 0.08 -3.46 10.06
CA VAL A 184 1.14 -4.37 9.60
C VAL A 184 1.93 -4.95 10.76
N PRO A 185 2.46 -4.18 11.75
CA PRO A 185 3.18 -4.76 12.88
C PRO A 185 2.34 -5.73 13.71
N ILE A 186 1.09 -5.37 14.02
CA ILE A 186 0.18 -6.24 14.79
C ILE A 186 -0.04 -7.56 14.04
N PHE A 187 -0.36 -7.47 12.74
CA PHE A 187 -0.55 -8.63 11.89
C PHE A 187 0.70 -9.51 11.84
N LEU A 188 1.88 -8.92 11.68
CA LEU A 188 3.15 -9.67 11.60
C LEU A 188 3.50 -10.38 12.91
N VAL A 189 3.26 -9.74 14.06
CA VAL A 189 3.46 -10.38 15.36
C VAL A 189 2.54 -11.60 15.48
N LEU A 190 1.23 -11.43 15.23
CA LEU A 190 0.25 -12.51 15.35
C LEU A 190 0.56 -13.67 14.39
N VAL A 191 0.88 -13.38 13.13
CA VAL A 191 1.19 -14.40 12.12
C VAL A 191 2.50 -15.11 12.46
N THR A 192 3.52 -14.38 12.88
CA THR A 192 4.82 -15.00 13.24
C THR A 192 4.69 -15.91 14.47
N LEU A 193 3.93 -15.50 15.49
CA LEU A 193 3.63 -16.33 16.65
C LEU A 193 2.85 -17.60 16.25
N TYR A 194 1.83 -17.44 15.40
CA TYR A 194 1.09 -18.58 14.87
C TYR A 194 1.98 -19.54 14.07
N MET A 195 2.88 -19.02 13.23
CA MET A 195 3.80 -19.84 12.44
C MET A 195 4.84 -20.55 13.32
N LEU A 196 5.29 -19.93 14.41
CA LEU A 196 6.15 -20.57 15.41
C LEU A 196 5.39 -21.69 16.15
N TYR A 197 4.16 -21.42 16.58
CA TYR A 197 3.32 -22.42 17.26
C TYR A 197 3.02 -23.63 16.36
N THR A 198 2.78 -23.39 15.06
CA THR A 198 2.51 -24.47 14.08
C THR A 198 3.77 -25.08 13.46
N HIS A 199 4.96 -24.73 13.96
CA HIS A 199 6.26 -25.19 13.46
C HIS A 199 6.48 -24.94 11.95
N LYS A 200 5.79 -23.93 11.38
CA LYS A 200 5.98 -23.51 9.97
C LYS A 200 7.18 -22.59 9.76
N ILE A 201 7.71 -22.01 10.82
CA ILE A 201 8.93 -21.21 10.81
C ILE A 201 9.79 -21.59 12.02
N THR A 202 11.11 -21.61 11.86
CA THR A 202 12.05 -21.79 12.97
C THR A 202 12.37 -20.43 13.61
N PHE A 203 12.73 -20.44 14.89
CA PHE A 203 13.05 -19.21 15.63
C PHE A 203 14.10 -18.34 14.92
N PRO A 204 15.24 -18.87 14.39
CA PRO A 204 16.21 -18.06 13.66
C PRO A 204 15.63 -17.40 12.39
N LYS A 205 14.78 -18.12 11.65
CA LYS A 205 14.10 -17.55 10.47
C LYS A 205 13.10 -16.46 10.86
N ALA A 206 12.40 -16.60 12.00
CA ALA A 206 11.50 -15.58 12.52
C ALA A 206 12.25 -14.31 12.92
N VAL A 207 13.39 -14.44 13.59
CA VAL A 207 14.27 -13.31 13.93
C VAL A 207 14.79 -12.62 12.67
N LEU A 208 15.28 -13.38 11.68
CA LEU A 208 15.71 -12.83 10.40
C LEU A 208 14.58 -12.06 9.71
N PHE A 209 13.37 -12.60 9.69
CA PHE A 209 12.19 -11.95 9.12
C PHE A 209 11.88 -10.62 9.82
N ALA A 210 11.88 -10.61 11.15
CA ALA A 210 11.68 -9.40 11.94
C ALA A 210 12.77 -8.35 11.66
N ILE A 211 14.04 -8.73 11.58
CA ILE A 211 15.14 -7.81 11.24
C ILE A 211 14.93 -7.20 9.86
N ILE A 212 14.57 -7.99 8.85
CA ILE A 212 14.33 -7.49 7.49
C ILE A 212 13.18 -6.47 7.49
N VAL A 213 12.06 -6.76 8.15
CA VAL A 213 10.95 -5.84 8.28
C VAL A 213 11.37 -4.55 8.99
N CYS A 214 12.07 -4.64 10.11
CA CYS A 214 12.55 -3.49 10.86
C CYS A 214 13.52 -2.63 10.03
N VAL A 215 14.49 -3.23 9.36
CA VAL A 215 15.45 -2.50 8.52
C VAL A 215 14.75 -1.78 7.38
N THR A 216 13.81 -2.44 6.70
CA THR A 216 13.06 -1.83 5.60
C THR A 216 12.09 -0.75 6.06
N ALA A 217 11.53 -0.86 7.27
CA ALA A 217 10.61 0.11 7.85
C ALA A 217 11.32 1.25 8.62
N THR A 218 12.62 1.12 8.91
CA THR A 218 13.39 2.08 9.73
C THR A 218 13.21 3.53 9.31
N PRO A 219 13.31 3.93 8.02
CA PRO A 219 13.11 5.32 7.61
C PRO A 219 11.75 5.88 8.03
N VAL A 220 10.68 5.10 7.88
CA VAL A 220 9.32 5.51 8.29
C VAL A 220 9.20 5.63 9.80
N ILE A 221 9.79 4.70 10.54
CA ILE A 221 9.78 4.70 12.02
C ILE A 221 10.53 5.92 12.55
N LEU A 222 11.72 6.19 12.04
CA LEU A 222 12.52 7.36 12.44
C LEU A 222 11.81 8.66 12.19
N LEU A 223 11.11 8.78 11.05
CA LEU A 223 10.29 9.95 10.75
C LEU A 223 9.15 10.13 11.74
N HIS A 224 8.46 9.05 12.07
CA HIS A 224 7.38 9.10 13.06
C HIS A 224 7.90 9.58 14.41
N VAL A 225 9.04 9.07 14.85
CA VAL A 225 9.69 9.49 16.10
C VAL A 225 10.12 10.97 16.02
N HIS A 226 10.70 11.41 14.92
CA HIS A 226 11.13 12.80 14.73
C HIS A 226 9.94 13.77 14.69
N CYS A 227 8.89 13.42 13.95
CA CYS A 227 7.65 14.21 13.94
C CYS A 227 7.01 14.27 15.33
N TYR A 228 7.03 13.18 16.09
CA TYR A 228 6.52 13.12 17.47
C TYR A 228 7.27 14.09 18.39
N SER A 229 8.59 14.11 18.32
CA SER A 229 9.41 14.96 19.17
C SER A 229 9.22 16.46 18.87
N ASN A 230 8.81 16.82 17.66
CA ASN A 230 8.62 18.20 17.22
C ASN A 230 7.17 18.72 17.31
N GLY A 231 6.27 18.00 17.98
CA GLY A 231 4.91 18.47 18.29
C GLY A 231 3.96 18.57 17.09
N ASN A 232 4.20 17.84 16.00
CA ASN A 232 3.36 17.90 14.79
C ASN A 232 1.96 17.31 15.02
N PRO A 233 0.87 17.98 14.59
CA PRO A 233 -0.52 17.60 14.90
C PRO A 233 -0.96 16.24 14.38
N PHE A 234 -0.28 15.66 13.40
CA PHE A 234 -0.59 14.30 12.91
C PHE A 234 -0.46 13.23 14.01
N ILE A 235 0.42 13.43 14.96
CA ILE A 235 0.63 12.53 16.07
C ILE A 235 -0.42 12.70 17.15
N PHE A 236 -1.08 13.84 17.17
CA PHE A 236 -2.24 14.06 18.06
C PHE A 236 -3.30 12.97 17.83
N TRP A 237 -3.63 12.65 16.59
CA TRP A 237 -4.59 11.59 16.25
C TRP A 237 -4.11 10.20 16.64
N VAL A 238 -2.81 9.90 16.45
CA VAL A 238 -2.21 8.63 16.87
C VAL A 238 -2.17 8.53 18.39
N SER A 239 -1.76 9.59 19.08
CA SER A 239 -1.75 9.63 20.55
C SER A 239 -3.15 9.64 21.14
N LEU A 240 -4.11 10.27 20.48
CA LEU A 240 -5.52 10.25 20.87
C LEU A 240 -6.10 8.85 20.73
N PHE A 241 -5.80 8.14 19.63
CA PHE A 241 -6.22 6.75 19.43
C PHE A 241 -5.60 5.82 20.47
N LEU A 242 -4.30 5.98 20.77
CA LEU A 242 -3.62 5.22 21.82
C LEU A 242 -4.13 5.56 23.23
N ARG A 243 -4.58 6.79 23.47
CA ARG A 243 -5.23 7.18 24.74
C ARG A 243 -6.67 6.69 24.87
N LEU A 244 -7.36 6.45 23.75
CA LEU A 244 -8.73 5.93 23.74
C LEU A 244 -8.78 4.41 23.90
N LEU A 245 -7.70 3.68 23.55
CA LEU A 245 -7.62 2.23 23.74
C LEU A 245 -7.79 1.77 25.20
N PRO A 246 -7.23 2.43 26.23
CA PRO A 246 -7.48 2.04 27.62
C PRO A 246 -8.92 2.30 28.07
N SER A 247 -9.62 3.26 27.44
CA SER A 247 -11.01 3.61 27.82
C SER A 247 -12.03 2.63 27.23
N VAL A 248 -11.67 1.86 26.22
CA VAL A 248 -12.55 0.85 25.59
C VAL A 248 -12.43 -0.51 26.27
N CYS A 249 -11.32 -0.78 26.99
CA CYS A 249 -11.15 -2.00 27.76
C CYS A 249 -11.75 -1.95 29.18
N LEU A 250 -12.45 -0.86 29.55
CA LEU A 250 -13.08 -0.66 30.86
C LEU A 250 -14.61 -0.51 30.78
N ILE A 251 -15.25 -0.90 29.69
CA ILE A 251 -16.67 -1.17 29.53
C ILE A 251 -16.81 -2.61 29.04
#